data_717bed1c0cc62db43ceba979eba49925
#
_entry.id   717bed1c0cc62db43ceba979eba49925
#
_cell.length_a   1.000
_cell.length_b   1.000
_cell.length_c   1.000
_cell.angle_alpha   90.00
_cell.angle_beta   90.00
_cell.angle_gamma   90.00
#
_symmetry.space_group_name_H-M   'P 1'
#
loop_
_entity.id
_entity.type
_entity.pdbx_description
1 polymer ?
#
loop_
_entity_poly.entity_id
_entity_poly.type
_entity_poly.pdbx_seq_one_letter_code
_entity_poly.pdbx_strand_id
1 'polypeptide(L)'
;MSTPCGPHKPMPPINFADRAYIWAARTKGARFIYGDFDKTVSTAKAGDLVYCDPPYVDSQAILYGAQEFSLVRLFETIEKLKARGVLVALSIDGTKKSGDHEVDLPIPKGLFTREVLVQLGSSMLKRYQLKDQTADAHHVADRLLLTY
;
A
#
# COMPACT_ATOMS: atom_id res chain seq x y z
N MET A 1 0.51 18.28 -18.21
CA MET A 1 -0.80 17.74 -17.78
C MET A 1 -1.33 18.63 -16.69
N SER A 2 -2.48 19.29 -16.90
CA SER A 2 -3.15 20.03 -15.85
C SER A 2 -4.10 19.08 -15.12
N THR A 3 -3.81 18.81 -13.87
CA THR A 3 -4.76 18.09 -13.00
C THR A 3 -5.92 19.05 -12.71
N PRO A 4 -7.18 18.71 -13.04
CA PRO A 4 -8.30 19.57 -12.72
C PRO A 4 -8.37 19.78 -11.21
N CYS A 5 -8.62 21.02 -10.78
CA CYS A 5 -8.94 21.30 -9.39
C CYS A 5 -10.20 20.50 -9.02
N GLY A 6 -10.09 19.62 -8.03
CA GLY A 6 -11.25 18.93 -7.47
C GLY A 6 -12.25 19.91 -6.82
N PRO A 7 -13.43 19.44 -6.45
CA PRO A 7 -14.49 20.28 -5.84
C PRO A 7 -14.13 20.83 -4.45
N HIS A 8 -13.01 20.42 -3.91
CA HIS A 8 -12.55 20.88 -2.60
C HIS A 8 -11.69 22.13 -2.71
N LYS A 9 -11.95 23.08 -1.81
CA LYS A 9 -11.08 24.25 -1.67
C LYS A 9 -9.66 23.77 -1.34
N PRO A 10 -8.63 24.37 -1.95
CA PRO A 10 -7.24 24.06 -1.60
C PRO A 10 -7.01 24.34 -0.10
N MET A 11 -6.14 23.57 0.50
CA MET A 11 -5.77 23.75 1.90
C MET A 11 -5.14 25.15 2.07
N PRO A 12 -5.56 25.93 3.08
CA PRO A 12 -4.92 27.18 3.40
C PRO A 12 -3.41 27.03 3.61
N PRO A 13 -2.56 27.94 3.10
CA PRO A 13 -1.12 27.81 3.22
C PRO A 13 -0.60 27.62 4.65
N ILE A 14 -1.23 28.27 5.62
CA ILE A 14 -0.88 28.13 7.03
C ILE A 14 -1.07 26.70 7.53
N ASN A 15 -2.20 26.07 7.18
CA ASN A 15 -2.48 24.70 7.59
C ASN A 15 -1.52 23.71 6.91
N PHE A 16 -1.08 24.01 5.68
CA PHE A 16 -0.08 23.22 5.01
C PHE A 16 1.29 23.34 5.71
N ALA A 17 1.68 24.56 6.07
CA ALA A 17 2.91 24.80 6.81
C ALA A 17 2.94 24.08 8.15
N ASP A 18 1.87 24.17 8.94
CA ASP A 18 1.75 23.46 10.22
C ASP A 18 1.91 21.95 10.06
N ARG A 19 1.25 21.36 9.04
CA ARG A 19 1.40 19.93 8.74
C ARG A 19 2.84 19.59 8.32
N ALA A 20 3.48 20.42 7.53
CA ALA A 20 4.87 20.23 7.10
C ALA A 20 5.82 20.22 8.31
N TYR A 21 5.65 21.15 9.26
CA TYR A 21 6.42 21.16 10.51
C TYR A 21 6.22 19.89 11.35
N ILE A 22 4.96 19.45 11.50
CA ILE A 22 4.65 18.21 12.24
C ILE A 22 5.33 17.01 11.56
N TRP A 23 5.26 16.91 10.24
CA TRP A 23 5.90 15.83 9.49
C TRP A 23 7.41 15.90 9.60
N ALA A 24 8.02 17.07 9.46
CA ALA A 24 9.46 17.25 9.62
C ALA A 24 9.95 16.75 10.98
N ALA A 25 9.20 17.06 12.06
CA ALA A 25 9.52 16.58 13.39
C ALA A 25 9.40 15.05 13.51
N ARG A 26 8.34 14.46 12.94
CA ARG A 26 8.08 13.01 12.99
C ARG A 26 9.05 12.20 12.15
N THR A 27 9.55 12.75 11.06
CA THR A 27 10.49 12.08 10.16
C THR A 27 11.95 12.35 10.52
N LYS A 28 12.20 13.01 11.65
CA LYS A 28 13.57 13.23 12.13
C LYS A 28 14.28 11.89 12.33
N GLY A 29 15.39 11.69 11.64
CA GLY A 29 16.15 10.43 11.65
C GLY A 29 15.69 9.40 10.59
N ALA A 30 14.58 9.65 9.88
CA ALA A 30 14.22 8.82 8.74
C ALA A 30 15.19 9.03 7.58
N ARG A 31 15.48 7.94 6.86
CA ARG A 31 16.30 7.95 5.64
C ARG A 31 15.41 7.63 4.46
N PHE A 32 15.40 8.50 3.47
CA PHE A 32 14.69 8.29 2.21
C PHE A 32 15.69 7.77 1.18
N ILE A 33 15.41 6.59 0.63
CA ILE A 33 16.29 5.90 -0.31
C ILE A 33 15.52 5.68 -1.60
N TYR A 34 16.05 6.18 -2.71
CA TYR A 34 15.58 5.84 -4.03
C TYR A 34 16.36 4.64 -4.55
N GLY A 35 15.65 3.59 -4.96
CA GLY A 35 16.29 2.38 -5.47
C GLY A 35 15.31 1.22 -5.64
N ASP A 36 15.81 0.13 -6.18
CA ASP A 36 15.05 -1.10 -6.29
C ASP A 36 14.79 -1.68 -4.89
N PHE A 37 13.59 -2.21 -4.69
CA PHE A 37 13.13 -2.66 -3.38
C PHE A 37 14.00 -3.80 -2.80
N ASP A 38 14.41 -4.77 -3.62
CA ASP A 38 15.21 -5.92 -3.16
C ASP A 38 16.59 -5.48 -2.64
N LYS A 39 17.20 -4.50 -3.30
CA LYS A 39 18.47 -3.93 -2.88
C LYS A 39 18.30 -3.08 -1.62
N THR A 40 17.21 -2.31 -1.56
CA THR A 40 16.93 -1.42 -0.43
C THR A 40 16.74 -2.21 0.87
N VAL A 41 16.01 -3.34 0.82
CA VAL A 41 15.77 -4.17 2.02
C VAL A 41 16.88 -5.18 2.31
N SER A 42 17.91 -5.24 1.46
CA SER A 42 19.01 -6.22 1.60
C SER A 42 19.78 -6.09 2.92
N THR A 43 19.81 -4.90 3.51
CA THR A 43 20.51 -4.59 4.77
C THR A 43 19.70 -4.90 6.02
N ALA A 44 18.42 -5.25 5.90
CA ALA A 44 17.56 -5.59 7.03
C ALA A 44 18.09 -6.82 7.79
N LYS A 45 17.98 -6.80 9.12
CA LYS A 45 18.52 -7.82 10.03
C LYS A 45 17.41 -8.48 10.82
N ALA A 46 17.70 -9.60 11.46
CA ALA A 46 16.77 -10.26 12.36
C ALA A 46 16.20 -9.28 13.40
N GLY A 47 14.88 -9.28 13.55
CA GLY A 47 14.15 -8.36 14.42
C GLY A 47 13.74 -7.03 13.77
N ASP A 48 14.26 -6.68 12.60
CA ASP A 48 13.75 -5.53 11.84
C ASP A 48 12.36 -5.86 11.26
N LEU A 49 11.54 -4.81 11.07
CA LEU A 49 10.27 -4.90 10.38
C LEU A 49 10.35 -4.21 9.01
N VAL A 50 9.99 -4.93 7.97
CA VAL A 50 9.84 -4.42 6.61
C VAL A 50 8.35 -4.35 6.28
N TYR A 51 7.84 -3.15 5.99
CA TYR A 51 6.49 -2.96 5.46
C TYR A 51 6.58 -2.77 3.94
N CYS A 52 5.87 -3.63 3.22
CA CYS A 52 5.79 -3.60 1.76
C CYS A 52 4.41 -3.08 1.34
N ASP A 53 4.39 -2.05 0.50
CA ASP A 53 3.20 -1.46 -0.11
C ASP A 53 3.43 -1.35 -1.63
N PRO A 54 3.37 -2.47 -2.35
CA PRO A 54 3.62 -2.50 -3.78
C PRO A 54 2.47 -1.86 -4.57
N PRO A 55 2.70 -1.49 -5.84
CA PRO A 55 1.61 -1.09 -6.73
C PRO A 55 0.64 -2.27 -6.89
N TYR A 56 -0.65 -1.99 -6.77
CA TYR A 56 -1.71 -2.98 -6.94
C TYR A 56 -1.76 -3.51 -8.38
N VAL A 57 -1.82 -4.82 -8.50
CA VAL A 57 -1.56 -5.54 -9.77
C VAL A 57 -2.48 -5.10 -10.90
N ASP A 58 -3.73 -4.81 -10.60
CA ASP A 58 -4.75 -4.54 -11.62
C ASP A 58 -5.08 -3.06 -11.86
N SER A 59 -4.70 -2.16 -10.97
CA SER A 59 -5.16 -0.77 -11.05
C SER A 59 -4.05 0.27 -11.08
N GLN A 60 -2.88 -0.02 -10.56
CA GLN A 60 -1.85 0.98 -10.35
C GLN A 60 -0.56 0.75 -11.16
N ALA A 61 -0.35 -0.45 -11.71
CA ALA A 61 0.83 -0.74 -12.52
C ALA A 61 0.97 0.21 -13.73
N ILE A 62 -0.16 0.59 -14.33
CA ILE A 62 -0.20 1.52 -15.48
C ILE A 62 0.00 2.97 -15.02
N LEU A 63 -0.57 3.35 -13.87
CA LEU A 63 -0.58 4.74 -13.39
C LEU A 63 0.78 5.22 -12.88
N TYR A 64 1.56 4.31 -12.29
CA TYR A 64 2.84 4.65 -11.65
C TYR A 64 4.08 4.21 -12.44
N GLY A 65 3.91 3.76 -13.68
CA GLY A 65 5.04 3.28 -14.49
C GLY A 65 5.70 2.01 -13.93
N ALA A 66 4.97 1.26 -13.12
CA ALA A 66 5.46 0.05 -12.45
C ALA A 66 5.40 -1.19 -13.36
N GLN A 67 5.58 -1.01 -14.65
CA GLN A 67 5.52 -2.09 -15.66
C GLN A 67 6.57 -3.19 -15.43
N GLU A 68 7.66 -2.87 -14.72
CA GLU A 68 8.73 -3.81 -14.37
C GLU A 68 8.52 -4.47 -13.00
N PHE A 69 7.44 -4.12 -12.28
CA PHE A 69 7.18 -4.72 -10.98
C PHE A 69 6.75 -6.19 -11.13
N SER A 70 7.39 -7.07 -10.37
CA SER A 70 7.11 -8.50 -10.35
C SER A 70 6.74 -8.98 -8.96
N LEU A 71 5.52 -9.51 -8.80
CA LEU A 71 5.08 -10.16 -7.57
C LEU A 71 5.94 -11.37 -7.20
N VAL A 72 6.36 -12.15 -8.19
CA VAL A 72 7.22 -13.31 -7.95
C VAL A 72 8.52 -12.87 -7.27
N ARG A 73 9.15 -11.84 -7.82
CA ARG A 73 10.38 -11.27 -7.26
C ARG A 73 10.16 -10.68 -5.86
N LEU A 74 8.98 -10.09 -5.60
CA LEU A 74 8.63 -9.61 -4.27
C LEU A 74 8.52 -10.78 -3.29
N PHE A 75 7.82 -11.85 -3.63
CA PHE A 75 7.68 -13.02 -2.77
C PHE A 75 9.02 -13.70 -2.48
N GLU A 76 9.88 -13.87 -3.49
CA GLU A 76 11.25 -14.36 -3.29
C GLU A 76 12.06 -13.49 -2.33
N THR A 77 11.89 -12.17 -2.42
CA THR A 77 12.55 -11.22 -1.51
C THR A 77 12.03 -11.38 -0.09
N ILE A 78 10.71 -11.51 0.08
CA ILE A 78 10.07 -11.73 1.39
C ILE A 78 10.54 -13.06 1.99
N GLU A 79 10.65 -14.12 1.20
CA GLU A 79 11.15 -15.41 1.66
C GLU A 79 12.58 -15.32 2.20
N LYS A 80 13.46 -14.63 1.47
CA LYS A 80 14.85 -14.37 1.91
C LYS A 80 14.89 -13.54 3.20
N LEU A 81 14.01 -12.55 3.34
CA LEU A 81 13.90 -11.73 4.55
C LEU A 81 13.43 -12.58 5.74
N LYS A 82 12.36 -13.38 5.55
CA LYS A 82 11.83 -14.29 6.56
C LYS A 82 12.88 -15.29 7.03
N ALA A 83 13.65 -15.90 6.11
CA ALA A 83 14.73 -16.83 6.44
C ALA A 83 15.84 -16.20 7.28
N ARG A 84 16.01 -14.86 7.21
CA ARG A 84 16.97 -14.11 8.04
C ARG A 84 16.38 -13.61 9.37
N GLY A 85 15.12 -13.96 9.69
CA GLY A 85 14.45 -13.52 10.90
C GLY A 85 13.95 -12.07 10.84
N VAL A 86 13.82 -11.50 9.64
CA VAL A 86 13.19 -10.20 9.43
C VAL A 86 11.67 -10.37 9.41
N LEU A 87 10.96 -9.52 10.13
CA LEU A 87 9.51 -9.48 10.15
C LEU A 87 9.02 -8.73 8.91
N VAL A 88 8.05 -9.31 8.18
CA VAL A 88 7.51 -8.64 6.99
C VAL A 88 6.00 -8.50 7.09
N ALA A 89 5.52 -7.30 6.80
CA ALA A 89 4.11 -6.98 6.61
C ALA A 89 3.91 -6.51 5.16
N LEU A 90 3.03 -7.18 4.41
CA LEU A 90 2.71 -6.86 3.03
C LEU A 90 1.26 -6.39 2.93
N SER A 91 1.04 -5.16 2.47
CA SER A 91 -0.28 -4.65 2.08
C SER A 91 -0.51 -4.95 0.60
N ILE A 92 -1.64 -5.58 0.27
CA ILE A 92 -1.94 -5.98 -1.11
C ILE A 92 -3.45 -5.97 -1.35
N ASP A 93 -3.86 -5.94 -2.63
CA ASP A 93 -5.28 -6.03 -3.00
C ASP A 93 -6.01 -7.18 -2.30
N GLY A 94 -7.15 -6.89 -1.71
CA GLY A 94 -8.05 -7.89 -1.10
C GLY A 94 -9.26 -8.16 -1.95
N THR A 95 -10.23 -7.23 -1.94
CA THR A 95 -11.49 -7.39 -2.66
C THR A 95 -11.69 -6.31 -3.71
N LYS A 96 -12.21 -6.69 -4.89
CA LYS A 96 -12.55 -5.75 -5.98
C LYS A 96 -14.01 -5.33 -5.94
N LYS A 97 -14.23 -4.08 -6.31
CA LYS A 97 -15.45 -3.36 -6.76
C LYS A 97 -16.78 -3.62 -6.04
N SER A 98 -17.11 -4.84 -5.63
CA SER A 98 -18.39 -5.19 -5.00
C SER A 98 -18.24 -5.94 -3.68
N GLY A 99 -17.01 -6.23 -3.25
CA GLY A 99 -16.78 -7.12 -2.10
C GLY A 99 -16.91 -8.60 -2.43
N ASP A 100 -17.42 -8.95 -3.63
CA ASP A 100 -17.73 -10.32 -4.03
C ASP A 100 -16.60 -11.02 -4.78
N HIS A 101 -15.56 -10.29 -5.18
CA HIS A 101 -14.41 -10.85 -5.90
C HIS A 101 -13.13 -10.67 -5.09
N GLU A 102 -12.69 -11.77 -4.49
CA GLU A 102 -11.33 -11.87 -3.92
C GLU A 102 -10.31 -11.92 -5.06
N VAL A 103 -9.26 -11.11 -4.96
CA VAL A 103 -8.17 -11.12 -5.94
C VAL A 103 -7.32 -12.37 -5.69
N ASP A 104 -7.38 -13.33 -6.61
CA ASP A 104 -6.54 -14.52 -6.54
C ASP A 104 -5.10 -14.13 -6.90
N LEU A 105 -4.23 -14.16 -5.91
CA LEU A 105 -2.82 -13.86 -6.04
C LEU A 105 -2.01 -15.15 -5.84
N PRO A 106 -0.97 -15.39 -6.65
CA PRO A 106 -0.15 -16.60 -6.55
C PRO A 106 0.78 -16.56 -5.32
N ILE A 107 0.17 -16.46 -4.14
CA ILE A 107 0.92 -16.37 -2.88
C ILE A 107 1.55 -17.73 -2.56
N PRO A 108 2.88 -17.82 -2.36
CA PRO A 108 3.53 -19.07 -2.02
C PRO A 108 3.00 -19.62 -0.70
N LYS A 109 2.67 -20.92 -0.69
CA LYS A 109 2.13 -21.61 0.48
C LYS A 109 3.13 -21.54 1.65
N GLY A 110 2.63 -21.07 2.81
CA GLY A 110 3.44 -21.00 4.04
C GLY A 110 4.37 -19.78 4.11
N LEU A 111 4.36 -18.90 3.13
CA LEU A 111 5.14 -17.66 3.18
C LEU A 111 4.67 -16.74 4.29
N PHE A 112 3.36 -16.56 4.41
CA PHE A 112 2.75 -15.77 5.48
C PHE A 112 2.09 -16.67 6.52
N THR A 113 2.12 -16.24 7.79
CA THR A 113 1.53 -16.95 8.94
C THR A 113 0.17 -16.38 9.33
N ARG A 114 -0.08 -15.12 9.00
CA ARG A 114 -1.33 -14.43 9.31
C ARG A 114 -1.77 -13.58 8.14
N GLU A 115 -3.08 -13.51 7.99
CA GLU A 115 -3.75 -12.57 7.11
C GLU A 115 -4.78 -11.78 7.91
N VAL A 116 -4.81 -10.47 7.69
CA VAL A 116 -5.76 -9.54 8.30
C VAL A 116 -6.44 -8.76 7.19
N LEU A 117 -7.76 -8.83 7.14
CA LEU A 117 -8.55 -7.98 6.24
C LEU A 117 -8.73 -6.61 6.88
N VAL A 118 -8.25 -5.59 6.19
CA VAL A 118 -8.35 -4.19 6.62
C VAL A 118 -9.46 -3.51 5.83
N GLN A 119 -10.59 -3.23 6.49
CA GLN A 119 -11.69 -2.54 5.84
C GLN A 119 -11.36 -1.06 5.65
N LEU A 120 -11.30 -0.61 4.42
CA LEU A 120 -10.97 0.77 4.05
C LEU A 120 -12.20 1.68 3.96
N GLY A 121 -13.40 1.14 4.10
CA GLY A 121 -14.64 1.87 3.86
C GLY A 121 -14.89 2.11 2.38
N SER A 122 -15.72 3.12 2.04
CA SER A 122 -16.05 3.44 0.65
C SER A 122 -14.84 3.98 -0.10
N SER A 123 -14.57 3.45 -1.31
CA SER A 123 -13.51 3.92 -2.21
C SER A 123 -13.52 5.44 -2.34
N MET A 124 -12.34 6.07 -2.25
CA MET A 124 -12.20 7.53 -2.41
C MET A 124 -12.77 8.03 -3.74
N LEU A 125 -12.65 7.26 -4.82
CA LEU A 125 -13.20 7.60 -6.12
C LEU A 125 -14.73 7.70 -6.11
N LYS A 126 -15.43 6.85 -5.36
CA LYS A 126 -16.89 6.92 -5.22
C LYS A 126 -17.37 8.11 -4.40
N ARG A 127 -16.61 8.57 -3.40
CA ARG A 127 -16.94 9.80 -2.66
C ARG A 127 -17.02 11.03 -3.55
N TYR A 128 -16.31 11.04 -4.69
CA TYR A 128 -16.33 12.16 -5.64
C TYR A 128 -17.41 12.03 -6.71
N GLN A 129 -17.90 10.84 -7.00
CA GLN A 129 -18.86 10.58 -8.07
C GLN A 129 -20.33 10.58 -7.61
N LEU A 130 -20.58 10.36 -6.32
CA LEU A 130 -21.93 10.17 -5.78
C LEU A 130 -22.31 11.37 -4.90
N LYS A 131 -22.78 12.45 -5.52
CA LYS A 131 -23.37 13.57 -4.77
C LYS A 131 -24.80 13.32 -4.29
N ASP A 132 -25.55 12.34 -4.84
CA ASP A 132 -26.99 12.18 -4.57
C ASP A 132 -27.54 10.73 -4.66
N GLN A 133 -26.73 9.68 -4.54
CA GLN A 133 -27.28 8.32 -4.50
C GLN A 133 -26.86 7.62 -3.21
N THR A 134 -27.85 7.01 -2.54
CA THR A 134 -27.66 6.06 -1.43
C THR A 134 -26.70 4.98 -1.87
N ALA A 135 -25.45 5.13 -1.46
CA ALA A 135 -24.39 4.18 -1.78
C ALA A 135 -24.63 2.91 -0.97
N ASP A 136 -25.04 1.84 -1.61
CA ASP A 136 -24.75 0.52 -1.10
C ASP A 136 -23.26 0.47 -0.77
N ALA A 137 -22.96 0.26 0.50
CA ALA A 137 -21.61 0.33 1.03
C ALA A 137 -20.81 -0.87 0.51
N HIS A 138 -20.26 -0.74 -0.70
CA HIS A 138 -19.26 -1.68 -1.17
C HIS A 138 -18.00 -1.49 -0.33
N HIS A 139 -17.83 -2.35 0.66
CA HIS A 139 -16.66 -2.38 1.50
C HIS A 139 -15.49 -2.89 0.67
N VAL A 140 -14.54 -2.01 0.39
CA VAL A 140 -13.23 -2.38 -0.16
C VAL A 140 -12.36 -2.75 1.03
N ALA A 141 -11.79 -3.94 0.98
CA ALA A 141 -10.84 -4.40 1.98
C ALA A 141 -9.48 -4.67 1.33
N ASP A 142 -8.43 -4.23 2.00
CA ASP A 142 -7.06 -4.63 1.68
C ASP A 142 -6.68 -5.83 2.55
N ARG A 143 -5.76 -6.63 2.04
CA ARG A 143 -5.15 -7.74 2.77
C ARG A 143 -3.82 -7.30 3.35
N LEU A 144 -3.66 -7.46 4.64
CA LEU A 144 -2.37 -7.32 5.32
C LEU A 144 -1.84 -8.72 5.65
N LEU A 145 -0.80 -9.12 4.95
CA LEU A 145 -0.16 -10.42 5.07
C LEU A 145 1.10 -10.31 5.93
N LEU A 146 1.22 -11.14 6.97
CA LEU A 146 2.29 -11.09 7.95
C LEU A 146 3.09 -12.39 7.96
N THR A 147 4.41 -12.28 8.02
CA THR A 147 5.32 -13.45 8.12
C THR A 147 5.50 -13.94 9.56
N TYR A 148 4.87 -13.28 10.54
CA TYR A 148 5.04 -13.51 11.98
C TYR A 148 3.71 -13.58 12.72
#